data_3f53af0bd042c4138eb2bee494bd4200
#
_entry.id   3f53af0bd042c4138eb2bee494bd4200
#
_cell.length_a   1.000
_cell.length_b   1.000
_cell.length_c   1.000
_cell.angle_alpha   90.00
_cell.angle_beta   90.00
_cell.angle_gamma   90.00
#
_symmetry.space_group_name_H-M   'P 1'
#
loop_
_entity.id
_entity.type
_entity.pdbx_description
1 polymer ?
#
loop_
_entity_poly.entity_id
_entity_poly.type
_entity_poly.pdbx_seq_one_letter_code
_entity_poly.pdbx_strand_id
1 'polypeptide(L)'
;MSTLAAPTPSNPRWLFGPVSDLLFGCGIAYMGIFALMTVAAEQVEATVPITSFLLITLVIAAPHYGATLLRVYESREDRRAYTLFTIWITAGLIGIFVTSLYSPVLGSLWFTLYMTWSPWHYSGQNYGLAVLFLRRRGVTIEPRAKQLLYASFILSYAIVFVAFHTGVSSTGYGPALPQGDSYVFVPIGIPLYMANALYAGLGGLYLLTTAGTLFLLARGSNLRDLGPALVLIASQALWFAIPGLARASGTLQGIAPLSNLTAPYIGLWIAIAHCVQYLWVTTYYAARDENHVGRTRYLTKALLAGSAAWGVPALLFSPGLLGNVPYNMGLFMMVAATVNLHHFILDGAIWKLRDPRLAKILLRSDDSVGPRLDRGGSSFVRPLFWATGFVCLVIFVVGDLEAQYGVTRAGERGDAARIEKATRRLARIGRDSPKLHHQLALLAQRDGDLVRAETEFKAALEVYETKNVWHNLGTMYLSQQRFDEALHAFDEALALDPSLAQTRVHASTAALSLGQRELALDHLKAAARLAPNDRGLRRRIVELGGEPNPPGQALP
;
A
#
# COMPACT_ATOMS: atom_id res chain seq x y z
N MET A 1 11.37 -26.22 34.51
CA MET A 1 12.09 -25.00 34.84
C MET A 1 13.39 -24.97 34.04
N SER A 2 13.37 -24.40 32.86
CA SER A 2 14.54 -24.23 31.99
C SER A 2 15.08 -22.84 32.28
N THR A 3 16.23 -22.74 32.90
CA THR A 3 17.00 -21.52 33.10
C THR A 3 17.45 -21.01 31.74
N LEU A 4 16.73 -20.01 31.21
CA LEU A 4 17.18 -19.25 30.06
C LEU A 4 18.48 -18.54 30.44
N ALA A 5 19.58 -18.95 29.81
CA ALA A 5 20.89 -18.39 29.96
C ALA A 5 20.88 -16.86 29.86
N ALA A 6 21.61 -16.19 30.77
CA ALA A 6 21.83 -14.77 30.74
C ALA A 6 22.32 -14.32 29.35
N PRO A 7 21.88 -13.18 28.84
CA PRO A 7 22.33 -12.71 27.54
C PRO A 7 23.85 -12.55 27.53
N THR A 8 24.52 -13.24 26.61
CA THR A 8 25.94 -13.07 26.33
C THR A 8 26.28 -11.58 26.23
N PRO A 9 27.45 -11.13 26.74
CA PRO A 9 27.87 -9.73 26.68
C PRO A 9 27.86 -9.27 25.23
N SER A 10 26.93 -8.39 24.91
CA SER A 10 26.65 -7.95 23.54
C SER A 10 27.85 -7.11 23.04
N ASN A 11 28.40 -7.49 21.88
CA ASN A 11 29.42 -6.71 21.19
C ASN A 11 28.92 -5.24 21.04
N PRO A 12 29.62 -4.23 21.55
CA PRO A 12 29.15 -2.84 21.54
C PRO A 12 28.92 -2.27 20.13
N ARG A 13 29.50 -2.87 19.11
CA ARG A 13 29.42 -2.46 17.70
C ARG A 13 28.13 -2.88 17.01
N TRP A 14 27.39 -3.85 17.55
CA TRP A 14 26.19 -4.43 16.98
C TRP A 14 24.99 -4.29 17.94
N LEU A 15 23.77 -4.33 17.42
CA LEU A 15 22.58 -4.39 18.26
C LEU A 15 22.32 -5.83 18.72
N PHE A 16 22.13 -6.74 17.80
CA PHE A 16 21.94 -8.17 18.08
C PHE A 16 23.15 -9.03 17.68
N GLY A 17 23.83 -8.64 16.60
CA GLY A 17 24.99 -9.34 16.05
C GLY A 17 25.17 -9.06 14.56
N PRO A 18 26.35 -9.39 13.99
CA PRO A 18 26.68 -8.99 12.63
C PRO A 18 25.68 -9.52 11.58
N VAL A 19 25.30 -10.78 11.68
CA VAL A 19 24.42 -11.42 10.70
C VAL A 19 23.01 -10.81 10.74
N SER A 20 22.39 -10.74 11.93
CA SER A 20 21.02 -10.23 12.03
C SER A 20 20.94 -8.74 11.72
N ASP A 21 21.95 -7.98 12.15
CA ASP A 21 21.98 -6.53 11.91
C ASP A 21 22.18 -6.19 10.43
N LEU A 22 23.01 -6.96 9.72
CA LEU A 22 23.21 -6.78 8.28
C LEU A 22 22.00 -7.26 7.48
N LEU A 23 21.43 -8.42 7.80
CA LEU A 23 20.30 -8.98 7.07
C LEU A 23 19.04 -8.12 7.24
N PHE A 24 18.65 -7.85 8.49
CA PHE A 24 17.37 -7.22 8.81
C PHE A 24 17.51 -5.71 9.06
N GLY A 25 18.56 -5.29 9.77
CA GLY A 25 18.78 -3.89 10.10
C GLY A 25 19.34 -3.05 8.96
N CYS A 26 20.20 -3.62 8.11
CA CYS A 26 20.82 -2.89 7.00
C CYS A 26 20.22 -3.22 5.63
N GLY A 27 19.39 -4.28 5.51
CA GLY A 27 18.62 -4.57 4.30
C GLY A 27 19.29 -5.54 3.31
N ILE A 28 20.32 -6.32 3.71
CA ILE A 28 20.93 -7.33 2.83
C ILE A 28 19.90 -8.38 2.38
N ALA A 29 18.93 -8.74 3.23
CA ALA A 29 17.85 -9.66 2.83
C ALA A 29 17.08 -9.13 1.61
N TYR A 30 16.76 -7.83 1.58
CA TYR A 30 16.13 -7.21 0.43
C TYR A 30 17.04 -7.20 -0.81
N MET A 31 18.34 -6.91 -0.63
CA MET A 31 19.30 -6.98 -1.75
C MET A 31 19.34 -8.39 -2.38
N GLY A 32 19.24 -9.44 -1.54
CA GLY A 32 19.13 -10.82 -2.00
C GLY A 32 17.88 -11.06 -2.84
N ILE A 33 16.72 -10.57 -2.40
CA ILE A 33 15.47 -10.63 -3.16
C ILE A 33 15.58 -9.87 -4.49
N PHE A 34 16.17 -8.67 -4.46
CA PHE A 34 16.39 -7.87 -5.67
C PHE A 34 17.29 -8.61 -6.67
N ALA A 35 18.38 -9.22 -6.19
CA ALA A 35 19.28 -10.02 -7.02
C ALA A 35 18.57 -11.27 -7.58
N LEU A 36 17.77 -11.97 -6.78
CA LEU A 36 16.97 -13.11 -7.25
C LEU A 36 15.96 -12.70 -8.33
N MET A 37 15.29 -11.56 -8.14
CA MET A 37 14.38 -11.01 -9.15
C MET A 37 15.09 -10.63 -10.46
N THR A 38 16.39 -10.31 -10.40
CA THR A 38 17.16 -10.01 -11.62
C THR A 38 17.38 -11.26 -12.50
N VAL A 39 17.50 -12.43 -11.88
CA VAL A 39 17.87 -13.68 -12.59
C VAL A 39 16.73 -14.71 -12.64
N ALA A 40 15.73 -14.62 -11.79
CA ALA A 40 14.69 -15.63 -11.60
C ALA A 40 13.34 -15.00 -11.19
N ALA A 41 12.92 -13.90 -11.83
CA ALA A 41 11.71 -13.17 -11.47
C ALA A 41 10.45 -14.05 -11.42
N GLU A 42 10.22 -14.85 -12.47
CA GLU A 42 9.04 -15.73 -12.57
C GLU A 42 9.00 -16.78 -11.45
N GLN A 43 10.15 -17.34 -11.06
CA GLN A 43 10.24 -18.32 -9.99
C GLN A 43 9.99 -17.67 -8.62
N VAL A 44 10.47 -16.44 -8.41
CA VAL A 44 10.22 -15.68 -7.17
C VAL A 44 8.73 -15.34 -7.06
N GLU A 45 8.11 -14.83 -8.12
CA GLU A 45 6.68 -14.50 -8.15
C GLU A 45 5.80 -15.75 -8.03
N ALA A 46 6.19 -16.88 -8.62
CA ALA A 46 5.48 -18.15 -8.46
C ALA A 46 5.58 -18.69 -7.02
N THR A 47 6.73 -18.51 -6.37
CA THR A 47 6.96 -18.97 -4.98
C THR A 47 6.25 -18.09 -3.96
N VAL A 48 6.30 -16.77 -4.16
CA VAL A 48 5.66 -15.77 -3.30
C VAL A 48 4.73 -14.91 -4.16
N PRO A 49 3.57 -15.42 -4.56
CA PRO A 49 2.63 -14.65 -5.37
C PRO A 49 2.12 -13.41 -4.64
N ILE A 50 1.70 -12.41 -5.38
CA ILE A 50 1.24 -11.13 -4.84
C ILE A 50 0.13 -11.31 -3.77
N THR A 51 -0.70 -12.33 -3.91
CA THR A 51 -1.75 -12.68 -2.94
C THR A 51 -1.21 -13.09 -1.56
N SER A 52 0.03 -13.58 -1.49
CA SER A 52 0.69 -13.94 -0.22
C SER A 52 1.04 -12.70 0.62
N PHE A 53 1.16 -11.52 -0.02
CA PHE A 53 1.51 -10.29 0.69
C PHE A 53 0.43 -9.83 1.68
N LEU A 54 -0.82 -10.26 1.54
CA LEU A 54 -1.86 -10.00 2.53
C LEU A 54 -1.48 -10.56 3.90
N LEU A 55 -1.11 -11.85 3.95
CA LEU A 55 -0.69 -12.51 5.19
C LEU A 55 0.69 -12.01 5.67
N ILE A 56 1.64 -11.78 4.76
CA ILE A 56 2.95 -11.24 5.10
C ILE A 56 2.80 -9.85 5.73
N THR A 57 1.97 -9.00 5.16
CA THR A 57 1.67 -7.67 5.67
C THR A 57 1.03 -7.74 7.06
N LEU A 58 0.11 -8.66 7.28
CA LEU A 58 -0.51 -8.86 8.59
C LEU A 58 0.53 -9.25 9.65
N VAL A 59 1.45 -10.15 9.33
CA VAL A 59 2.46 -10.65 10.29
C VAL A 59 3.61 -9.65 10.51
N ILE A 60 3.91 -8.79 9.55
CA ILE A 60 5.05 -7.87 9.59
C ILE A 60 4.61 -6.41 9.73
N ALA A 61 3.67 -5.93 8.92
CA ALA A 61 3.26 -4.53 8.97
C ALA A 61 2.35 -4.22 10.16
N ALA A 62 1.43 -5.10 10.54
CA ALA A 62 0.59 -4.85 11.72
C ALA A 62 1.42 -4.67 13.01
N PRO A 63 2.38 -5.55 13.37
CA PRO A 63 3.24 -5.32 14.53
C PRO A 63 4.16 -4.09 14.36
N HIS A 64 4.55 -3.71 13.16
CA HIS A 64 5.30 -2.48 12.89
C HIS A 64 4.54 -1.24 13.40
N TYR A 65 3.27 -1.07 13.02
CA TYR A 65 2.43 0.02 13.52
C TYR A 65 2.14 -0.10 15.01
N GLY A 66 1.87 -1.31 15.46
CA GLY A 66 1.64 -1.59 16.87
C GLY A 66 2.84 -1.23 17.75
N ALA A 67 4.06 -1.40 17.27
CA ALA A 67 5.28 -1.02 17.97
C ALA A 67 5.35 0.50 18.23
N THR A 68 4.97 1.33 17.25
CA THR A 68 4.82 2.79 17.42
C THR A 68 3.74 3.12 18.44
N LEU A 69 2.58 2.46 18.37
CA LEU A 69 1.50 2.68 19.34
C LEU A 69 1.94 2.34 20.76
N LEU A 70 2.61 1.21 20.95
CA LEU A 70 3.15 0.83 22.27
C LEU A 70 4.13 1.88 22.79
N ARG A 71 5.04 2.35 21.92
CA ARG A 71 6.06 3.34 22.29
C ARG A 71 5.47 4.65 22.78
N VAL A 72 4.32 5.05 22.23
CA VAL A 72 3.69 6.35 22.51
C VAL A 72 2.56 6.26 23.52
N TYR A 73 1.71 5.22 23.42
CA TYR A 73 0.46 5.16 24.18
C TYR A 73 0.52 4.27 25.42
N GLU A 74 1.53 3.40 25.58
CA GLU A 74 1.60 2.49 26.74
C GLU A 74 1.91 3.23 28.05
N SER A 75 2.66 4.35 28.01
CA SER A 75 3.04 5.15 29.16
C SER A 75 2.25 6.47 29.23
N ARG A 76 1.86 6.90 30.46
CA ARG A 76 1.24 8.22 30.66
C ARG A 76 2.21 9.36 30.39
N GLU A 77 3.46 9.19 30.77
CA GLU A 77 4.52 10.17 30.58
C GLU A 77 4.69 10.49 29.10
N ASP A 78 4.82 9.46 28.25
CA ASP A 78 4.95 9.63 26.81
C ASP A 78 3.69 10.27 26.21
N ARG A 79 2.47 9.82 26.61
CA ARG A 79 1.23 10.45 26.14
C ARG A 79 1.15 11.94 26.46
N ARG A 80 1.61 12.34 27.66
CA ARG A 80 1.65 13.76 28.05
C ARG A 80 2.73 14.53 27.31
N ALA A 81 3.93 13.94 27.15
CA ALA A 81 5.02 14.56 26.41
C ALA A 81 4.66 14.79 24.93
N TYR A 82 3.84 13.93 24.36
CA TYR A 82 3.44 13.96 22.95
C TYR A 82 1.94 14.28 22.76
N THR A 83 1.30 15.04 23.66
CA THR A 83 -0.16 15.35 23.65
C THR A 83 -0.63 15.90 22.29
N LEU A 84 0.14 16.78 21.66
CA LEU A 84 -0.19 17.30 20.33
C LEU A 84 -0.38 16.16 19.30
N PHE A 85 0.52 15.19 19.30
CA PHE A 85 0.52 14.09 18.35
C PHE A 85 -0.49 12.99 18.71
N THR A 86 -0.59 12.67 20.01
CA THR A 86 -1.42 11.56 20.51
C THR A 86 -2.91 11.88 20.56
N ILE A 87 -3.28 13.13 20.66
CA ILE A 87 -4.69 13.57 20.77
C ILE A 87 -5.07 14.39 19.53
N TRP A 88 -4.49 15.57 19.35
CA TRP A 88 -4.99 16.53 18.38
C TRP A 88 -4.73 16.11 16.93
N ILE A 89 -3.51 15.65 16.62
CA ILE A 89 -3.20 15.16 15.28
C ILE A 89 -3.96 13.87 14.99
N THR A 90 -4.04 12.95 15.96
CA THR A 90 -4.83 11.72 15.81
C THR A 90 -6.30 12.03 15.52
N ALA A 91 -6.91 12.96 16.29
CA ALA A 91 -8.29 13.39 16.03
C ALA A 91 -8.48 14.03 14.64
N GLY A 92 -7.53 14.87 14.22
CA GLY A 92 -7.52 15.45 12.88
C GLY A 92 -7.43 14.39 11.77
N LEU A 93 -6.55 13.40 11.93
CA LEU A 93 -6.40 12.30 10.98
C LEU A 93 -7.65 11.42 10.90
N ILE A 94 -8.32 11.16 12.03
CA ILE A 94 -9.61 10.45 12.06
C ILE A 94 -10.67 11.28 11.31
N GLY A 95 -10.71 12.60 11.51
CA GLY A 95 -11.62 13.49 10.79
C GLY A 95 -11.39 13.45 9.28
N ILE A 96 -10.14 13.51 8.83
CA ILE A 96 -9.78 13.38 7.41
C ILE A 96 -10.15 11.99 6.88
N PHE A 97 -9.87 10.94 7.63
CA PHE A 97 -10.26 9.57 7.26
C PHE A 97 -11.77 9.47 7.02
N VAL A 98 -12.58 9.92 7.98
CA VAL A 98 -14.03 9.87 7.86
C VAL A 98 -14.53 10.67 6.65
N THR A 99 -14.06 11.91 6.47
CA THR A 99 -14.46 12.72 5.31
C THR A 99 -14.01 12.13 3.98
N SER A 100 -12.85 11.47 3.95
CA SER A 100 -12.32 10.81 2.76
C SER A 100 -13.14 9.60 2.32
N LEU A 101 -13.83 8.91 3.25
CA LEU A 101 -14.71 7.79 2.90
C LEU A 101 -15.94 8.22 2.10
N TYR A 102 -16.40 9.47 2.28
CA TYR A 102 -17.57 9.99 1.61
C TYR A 102 -17.26 10.95 0.44
N SER A 103 -15.96 11.13 0.12
CA SER A 103 -15.53 11.97 -0.99
C SER A 103 -14.40 11.29 -1.78
N PRO A 104 -14.68 10.76 -2.99
CA PRO A 104 -13.65 10.13 -3.83
C PRO A 104 -12.46 11.05 -4.13
N VAL A 105 -12.70 12.37 -4.24
CA VAL A 105 -11.64 13.37 -4.47
C VAL A 105 -10.74 13.48 -3.24
N LEU A 106 -11.31 13.69 -2.06
CA LEU A 106 -10.53 13.77 -0.81
C LEU A 106 -9.81 12.46 -0.50
N GLY A 107 -10.47 11.33 -0.72
CA GLY A 107 -9.88 10.00 -0.53
C GLY A 107 -8.69 9.78 -1.49
N SER A 108 -8.83 10.16 -2.76
CA SER A 108 -7.75 10.08 -3.74
C SER A 108 -6.57 10.99 -3.38
N LEU A 109 -6.82 12.22 -2.92
CA LEU A 109 -5.77 13.12 -2.43
C LEU A 109 -5.09 12.58 -1.17
N TRP A 110 -5.88 12.00 -0.24
CA TRP A 110 -5.36 11.39 0.98
C TRP A 110 -4.47 10.19 0.70
N PHE A 111 -4.90 9.32 -0.21
CA PHE A 111 -4.11 8.20 -0.71
C PHE A 111 -2.83 8.67 -1.41
N THR A 112 -2.94 9.70 -2.25
CA THR A 112 -1.79 10.31 -2.95
C THR A 112 -0.76 10.85 -1.96
N LEU A 113 -1.21 11.55 -0.92
CA LEU A 113 -0.33 12.05 0.14
C LEU A 113 0.41 10.89 0.85
N TYR A 114 -0.32 9.83 1.22
CA TYR A 114 0.27 8.65 1.83
C TYR A 114 1.36 8.02 0.94
N MET A 115 1.03 7.79 -0.31
CA MET A 115 1.95 7.17 -1.28
C MET A 115 3.19 8.03 -1.51
N THR A 116 3.02 9.33 -1.62
CA THR A 116 4.11 10.29 -1.84
C THR A 116 5.01 10.42 -0.61
N TRP A 117 4.44 10.37 0.60
CA TRP A 117 5.20 10.51 1.85
C TRP A 117 5.95 9.23 2.25
N SER A 118 5.46 8.05 1.87
CA SER A 118 6.06 6.76 2.25
C SER A 118 7.55 6.65 1.93
N PRO A 119 8.05 6.97 0.71
CA PRO A 119 9.48 6.92 0.42
C PRO A 119 10.31 7.93 1.21
N TRP A 120 9.74 9.09 1.56
CA TRP A 120 10.37 10.05 2.47
C TRP A 120 10.60 9.46 3.85
N HIS A 121 9.56 8.84 4.43
CA HIS A 121 9.62 8.21 5.74
C HIS A 121 10.67 7.07 5.76
N TYR A 122 10.67 6.22 4.74
CA TYR A 122 11.64 5.12 4.60
C TYR A 122 13.08 5.63 4.46
N SER A 123 13.28 6.71 3.71
CA SER A 123 14.58 7.37 3.56
C SER A 123 15.08 7.92 4.89
N GLY A 124 14.20 8.53 5.68
CA GLY A 124 14.50 9.03 7.02
C GLY A 124 14.94 7.92 7.98
N GLN A 125 14.27 6.76 7.95
CA GLN A 125 14.65 5.59 8.75
C GLN A 125 16.04 5.07 8.36
N ASN A 126 16.28 4.85 7.07
CA ASN A 126 17.58 4.37 6.58
C ASN A 126 18.72 5.33 6.95
N TYR A 127 18.51 6.65 6.80
CA TYR A 127 19.46 7.65 7.24
C TYR A 127 19.74 7.56 8.75
N GLY A 128 18.69 7.45 9.56
CA GLY A 128 18.79 7.30 11.01
C GLY A 128 19.61 6.07 11.42
N LEU A 129 19.37 4.93 10.76
CA LEU A 129 20.11 3.68 10.98
C LEU A 129 21.59 3.80 10.53
N ALA A 130 21.87 4.48 9.41
CA ALA A 130 23.24 4.71 8.96
C ALA A 130 24.02 5.53 9.99
N VAL A 131 23.45 6.62 10.49
CA VAL A 131 24.07 7.44 11.56
C VAL A 131 24.21 6.65 12.86
N LEU A 132 23.23 5.83 13.22
CA LEU A 132 23.28 4.96 14.40
C LEU A 132 24.47 4.01 14.34
N PHE A 133 24.65 3.28 13.24
CA PHE A 133 25.76 2.34 13.09
C PHE A 133 27.12 3.02 13.04
N LEU A 134 27.26 4.15 12.34
CA LEU A 134 28.50 4.92 12.34
C LEU A 134 28.91 5.31 13.77
N ARG A 135 27.98 5.85 14.55
CA ARG A 135 28.25 6.25 15.95
C ARG A 135 28.59 5.05 16.85
N ARG A 136 27.86 3.92 16.73
CA ARG A 136 28.13 2.71 17.53
C ARG A 136 29.49 2.10 17.23
N ARG A 137 30.04 2.36 16.07
CA ARG A 137 31.37 1.93 15.64
C ARG A 137 32.47 2.94 15.95
N GLY A 138 32.14 4.02 16.67
CA GLY A 138 33.09 5.07 17.06
C GLY A 138 33.51 5.96 15.90
N VAL A 139 32.77 5.93 14.76
CA VAL A 139 33.08 6.80 13.64
C VAL A 139 32.63 8.22 13.95
N THR A 140 33.58 9.15 13.99
CA THR A 140 33.29 10.58 14.10
C THR A 140 32.85 11.11 12.73
N ILE A 141 31.59 11.51 12.61
CA ILE A 141 31.03 12.00 11.36
C ILE A 141 31.25 13.50 11.29
N GLU A 142 32.07 13.96 10.36
CA GLU A 142 32.22 15.40 10.10
C GLU A 142 30.87 16.03 9.70
N PRO A 143 30.59 17.30 10.08
CA PRO A 143 29.34 17.97 9.73
C PRO A 143 29.04 17.95 8.24
N ARG A 144 30.06 18.15 7.38
CA ARG A 144 29.91 18.09 5.91
C ARG A 144 29.55 16.68 5.43
N ALA A 145 30.22 15.63 5.93
CA ALA A 145 29.90 14.25 5.59
C ALA A 145 28.46 13.88 5.98
N LYS A 146 28.02 14.35 7.16
CA LYS A 146 26.66 14.16 7.64
C LYS A 146 25.61 14.88 6.77
N GLN A 147 25.91 16.11 6.33
CA GLN A 147 25.03 16.88 5.43
C GLN A 147 24.93 16.22 4.05
N LEU A 148 26.05 15.77 3.47
CA LEU A 148 26.06 15.07 2.19
C LEU A 148 25.32 13.72 2.27
N LEU A 149 25.52 12.95 3.35
CA LEU A 149 24.77 11.73 3.59
C LEU A 149 23.27 11.99 3.66
N TYR A 150 22.84 13.01 4.40
CA TYR A 150 21.44 13.39 4.47
C TYR A 150 20.91 13.80 3.09
N ALA A 151 21.66 14.65 2.37
CA ALA A 151 21.29 15.12 1.03
C ALA A 151 21.14 13.94 0.04
N SER A 152 22.03 12.94 0.06
CA SER A 152 21.93 11.77 -0.82
C SER A 152 20.64 10.97 -0.57
N PHE A 153 20.22 10.79 0.68
CA PHE A 153 18.97 10.12 1.01
C PHE A 153 17.73 10.92 0.57
N ILE A 154 17.76 12.24 0.73
CA ILE A 154 16.68 13.12 0.28
C ILE A 154 16.61 13.18 -1.25
N LEU A 155 17.74 13.21 -1.95
CA LEU A 155 17.78 13.20 -3.40
C LEU A 155 17.25 11.88 -3.98
N SER A 156 17.51 10.74 -3.33
CA SER A 156 16.93 9.46 -3.74
C SER A 156 15.40 9.47 -3.62
N TYR A 157 14.85 10.09 -2.58
CA TYR A 157 13.42 10.34 -2.46
C TYR A 157 12.91 11.28 -3.57
N ALA A 158 13.60 12.39 -3.83
CA ALA A 158 13.19 13.35 -4.87
C ALA A 158 13.11 12.70 -6.26
N ILE A 159 14.01 11.77 -6.58
CA ILE A 159 13.97 10.98 -7.81
C ILE A 159 12.67 10.15 -7.89
N VAL A 160 12.30 9.46 -6.82
CA VAL A 160 11.04 8.68 -6.77
C VAL A 160 9.82 9.58 -6.79
N PHE A 161 9.89 10.75 -6.15
CA PHE A 161 8.82 11.75 -6.22
C PHE A 161 8.53 12.14 -7.67
N VAL A 162 9.57 12.45 -8.45
CA VAL A 162 9.42 12.73 -9.90
C VAL A 162 8.80 11.52 -10.60
N ALA A 163 9.25 10.30 -10.27
CA ALA A 163 8.71 9.06 -10.87
C ALA A 163 7.21 8.88 -10.61
N PHE A 164 6.74 9.17 -9.40
CA PHE A 164 5.31 9.06 -9.05
C PHE A 164 4.44 10.11 -9.74
N HIS A 165 4.99 11.29 -9.96
CA HIS A 165 4.23 12.46 -10.40
C HIS A 165 4.44 12.82 -11.88
N THR A 166 5.12 11.95 -12.66
CA THR A 166 5.31 12.14 -14.11
C THR A 166 4.13 11.57 -14.89
N GLY A 167 3.57 12.37 -15.81
CA GLY A 167 2.45 12.00 -16.67
C GLY A 167 1.11 11.94 -15.96
N VAL A 168 0.09 11.47 -16.67
CA VAL A 168 -1.30 11.43 -16.20
C VAL A 168 -1.75 10.05 -15.68
N SER A 169 -0.95 9.01 -15.87
CA SER A 169 -1.29 7.66 -15.40
C SER A 169 -0.29 7.16 -14.36
N SER A 170 -0.80 6.66 -13.26
CA SER A 170 -0.04 6.12 -12.13
C SER A 170 0.57 4.73 -12.37
N THR A 171 0.96 4.39 -13.59
CA THR A 171 1.66 3.13 -13.89
C THR A 171 3.11 3.16 -13.41
N GLY A 172 3.34 3.74 -12.27
CA GLY A 172 4.67 3.85 -11.76
C GLY A 172 4.80 3.12 -10.44
N TYR A 173 5.94 2.89 -10.06
CA TYR A 173 6.59 2.49 -8.83
C TYR A 173 5.77 2.72 -7.51
N GLY A 174 4.46 2.54 -7.56
CA GLY A 174 3.60 2.51 -6.39
C GLY A 174 3.43 1.07 -5.92
N PRO A 175 3.28 0.81 -4.62
CA PRO A 175 2.81 -0.50 -4.19
C PRO A 175 1.54 -0.82 -4.95
N ALA A 176 1.42 -2.07 -5.43
CA ALA A 176 0.20 -2.61 -5.97
C ALA A 176 -0.82 -2.79 -4.82
N LEU A 177 -1.15 -1.70 -4.16
CA LEU A 177 -2.40 -1.68 -3.44
C LEU A 177 -3.47 -1.75 -4.52
N PRO A 178 -4.40 -2.70 -4.46
CA PRO A 178 -5.51 -2.71 -5.39
C PRO A 178 -6.15 -1.32 -5.28
N GLN A 179 -6.00 -0.53 -6.36
CA GLN A 179 -6.75 0.70 -6.49
C GLN A 179 -8.20 0.25 -6.47
N GLY A 180 -8.91 0.62 -5.42
CA GLY A 180 -10.35 0.43 -5.39
C GLY A 180 -10.95 1.28 -6.50
N ASP A 181 -12.05 0.85 -7.06
CA ASP A 181 -12.75 1.63 -8.09
C ASP A 181 -13.13 3.04 -7.56
N SER A 182 -13.04 3.25 -6.23
CA SER A 182 -13.42 4.50 -5.55
C SER A 182 -12.30 5.53 -5.42
N TYR A 183 -11.03 5.13 -5.32
CA TYR A 183 -9.90 6.03 -5.07
C TYR A 183 -8.73 5.72 -6.01
N VAL A 184 -8.09 6.79 -6.48
CA VAL A 184 -6.95 6.71 -7.41
C VAL A 184 -5.78 7.55 -6.91
N PHE A 185 -4.58 7.20 -7.30
CA PHE A 185 -3.42 8.08 -7.14
C PHE A 185 -3.54 9.24 -8.14
N VAL A 186 -3.42 10.48 -7.65
CA VAL A 186 -3.53 11.70 -8.45
C VAL A 186 -2.12 12.29 -8.64
N PRO A 187 -1.45 12.03 -9.76
CA PRO A 187 -0.13 12.62 -10.03
C PRO A 187 -0.24 14.13 -10.29
N ILE A 188 0.83 14.87 -10.02
CA ILE A 188 0.92 16.30 -10.36
C ILE A 188 0.90 16.52 -11.88
N GLY A 189 1.30 15.50 -12.66
CA GLY A 189 1.31 15.57 -14.12
C GLY A 189 2.58 16.24 -14.66
N ILE A 190 3.76 15.96 -14.06
CA ILE A 190 5.03 16.50 -14.55
C ILE A 190 5.22 16.06 -16.01
N PRO A 191 5.41 17.00 -16.97
CA PRO A 191 5.65 16.66 -18.37
C PRO A 191 6.92 15.83 -18.55
N LEU A 192 6.90 14.85 -19.47
CA LEU A 192 7.99 13.90 -19.64
C LEU A 192 9.36 14.56 -19.92
N TYR A 193 9.38 15.66 -20.72
CA TYR A 193 10.61 16.40 -20.99
C TYR A 193 11.19 17.05 -19.73
N MET A 194 10.34 17.57 -18.84
CA MET A 194 10.76 18.11 -17.55
C MET A 194 11.24 17.01 -16.60
N ALA A 195 10.52 15.87 -16.57
CA ALA A 195 10.92 14.73 -15.77
C ALA A 195 12.31 14.22 -16.17
N ASN A 196 12.62 14.13 -17.47
CA ASN A 196 13.93 13.72 -17.95
C ASN A 196 15.04 14.69 -17.52
N ALA A 197 14.79 16.00 -17.58
CA ALA A 197 15.74 16.99 -17.08
C ALA A 197 15.94 16.89 -15.56
N LEU A 198 14.85 16.68 -14.81
CA LEU A 198 14.90 16.46 -13.36
C LEU A 198 15.66 15.19 -13.00
N TYR A 199 15.45 14.06 -13.71
CA TYR A 199 16.21 12.84 -13.48
C TYR A 199 17.72 13.04 -13.73
N ALA A 200 18.11 13.74 -14.78
CA ALA A 200 19.50 14.04 -15.05
C ALA A 200 20.12 14.90 -13.93
N GLY A 201 19.45 15.99 -13.55
CA GLY A 201 19.92 16.90 -12.49
C GLY A 201 19.96 16.24 -11.11
N LEU A 202 18.86 15.64 -10.68
CA LEU A 202 18.76 14.96 -9.38
C LEU A 202 19.69 13.74 -9.30
N GLY A 203 19.78 12.95 -10.38
CA GLY A 203 20.68 11.82 -10.48
C GLY A 203 22.15 12.23 -10.38
N GLY A 204 22.56 13.29 -11.08
CA GLY A 204 23.90 13.85 -10.98
C GLY A 204 24.23 14.34 -9.55
N LEU A 205 23.30 15.09 -8.93
CA LEU A 205 23.45 15.55 -7.55
C LEU A 205 23.49 14.38 -6.55
N TYR A 206 22.66 13.35 -6.76
CA TYR A 206 22.67 12.13 -5.95
C TYR A 206 24.04 11.43 -6.01
N LEU A 207 24.58 11.25 -7.20
CA LEU A 207 25.90 10.63 -7.38
C LEU A 207 27.00 11.47 -6.72
N LEU A 208 27.00 12.79 -6.92
CA LEU A 208 27.99 13.71 -6.32
C LEU A 208 27.92 13.70 -4.78
N THR A 209 26.72 13.77 -4.20
CA THR A 209 26.55 13.77 -2.74
C THR A 209 26.89 12.42 -2.14
N THR A 210 26.56 11.32 -2.82
CA THR A 210 26.93 9.96 -2.39
C THR A 210 28.44 9.76 -2.47
N ALA A 211 29.08 10.11 -3.58
CA ALA A 211 30.54 10.02 -3.74
C ALA A 211 31.27 10.91 -2.73
N GLY A 212 30.81 12.14 -2.52
CA GLY A 212 31.36 13.03 -1.50
C GLY A 212 31.24 12.47 -0.07
N THR A 213 30.08 11.86 0.25
CA THR A 213 29.88 11.16 1.52
C THR A 213 30.88 10.03 1.71
N LEU A 214 30.99 9.13 0.71
CA LEU A 214 31.89 7.98 0.74
C LEU A 214 33.35 8.42 0.89
N PHE A 215 33.76 9.45 0.14
CA PHE A 215 35.10 10.01 0.20
C PHE A 215 35.43 10.57 1.59
N LEU A 216 34.54 11.38 2.17
CA LEU A 216 34.79 11.98 3.49
C LEU A 216 34.77 10.92 4.61
N LEU A 217 33.89 9.93 4.55
CA LEU A 217 33.86 8.84 5.53
C LEU A 217 35.09 7.94 5.42
N ALA A 218 35.56 7.64 4.20
CA ALA A 218 36.75 6.79 3.97
C ALA A 218 38.03 7.42 4.45
N ARG A 219 38.16 8.76 4.44
CA ARG A 219 39.34 9.46 4.94
C ARG A 219 39.58 9.32 6.42
N GLY A 220 38.50 9.18 7.20
CA GLY A 220 38.59 9.20 8.67
C GLY A 220 38.31 7.85 9.34
N SER A 221 38.09 6.76 8.59
CA SER A 221 37.60 5.52 9.20
C SER A 221 37.94 4.27 8.38
N ASN A 222 38.07 3.13 9.07
CA ASN A 222 38.30 1.85 8.42
C ASN A 222 37.02 1.35 7.70
N LEU A 223 37.18 0.70 6.55
CA LEU A 223 36.05 0.11 5.80
C LEU A 223 35.20 -0.86 6.63
N ARG A 224 35.78 -1.58 7.57
CA ARG A 224 35.02 -2.47 8.48
C ARG A 224 34.06 -1.70 9.38
N ASP A 225 34.41 -0.50 9.79
CA ASP A 225 33.55 0.34 10.63
C ASP A 225 32.48 1.07 9.81
N LEU A 226 32.72 1.29 8.53
CA LEU A 226 31.76 1.85 7.59
C LEU A 226 30.76 0.81 7.04
N GLY A 227 31.07 -0.49 7.10
CA GLY A 227 30.32 -1.57 6.44
C GLY A 227 28.80 -1.48 6.55
N PRO A 228 28.18 -1.40 7.73
CA PRO A 228 26.72 -1.28 7.86
C PRO A 228 26.14 -0.02 7.21
N ALA A 229 26.81 1.12 7.30
CA ALA A 229 26.38 2.35 6.66
C ALA A 229 26.47 2.27 5.13
N LEU A 230 27.53 1.61 4.60
CA LEU A 230 27.67 1.35 3.16
C LEU A 230 26.54 0.45 2.64
N VAL A 231 26.18 -0.60 3.39
CA VAL A 231 25.05 -1.46 3.06
C VAL A 231 23.73 -0.66 3.04
N LEU A 232 23.52 0.24 4.03
CA LEU A 232 22.33 1.10 4.05
C LEU A 232 22.27 2.11 2.89
N ILE A 233 23.41 2.68 2.50
CA ILE A 233 23.50 3.55 1.31
C ILE A 233 23.16 2.74 0.04
N ALA A 234 23.68 1.51 -0.08
CA ALA A 234 23.34 0.64 -1.20
C ALA A 234 21.87 0.19 -1.19
N SER A 235 21.32 -0.14 -0.01
CA SER A 235 19.88 -0.44 0.14
C SER A 235 19.02 0.74 -0.27
N GLN A 236 19.37 1.95 0.13
CA GLN A 236 18.66 3.18 -0.25
C GLN A 236 18.71 3.42 -1.77
N ALA A 237 19.85 3.16 -2.40
CA ALA A 237 19.98 3.24 -3.85
C ALA A 237 19.05 2.25 -4.56
N LEU A 238 19.01 0.99 -4.11
CA LEU A 238 18.16 -0.05 -4.67
C LEU A 238 16.67 0.16 -4.36
N TRP A 239 16.34 0.83 -3.26
CA TRP A 239 14.94 1.11 -2.96
C TRP A 239 14.37 2.20 -3.86
N PHE A 240 15.15 3.25 -4.13
CA PHE A 240 14.60 4.48 -4.70
C PHE A 240 15.41 5.06 -5.86
N ALA A 241 16.70 5.30 -5.70
CA ALA A 241 17.47 6.02 -6.71
C ALA A 241 17.57 5.24 -8.04
N ILE A 242 17.97 3.97 -7.97
CA ILE A 242 18.15 3.13 -9.16
C ILE A 242 16.82 2.88 -9.87
N PRO A 243 15.75 2.40 -9.19
CA PRO A 243 14.45 2.21 -9.85
C PRO A 243 13.86 3.52 -10.40
N GLY A 244 14.00 4.63 -9.67
CA GLY A 244 13.51 5.92 -10.12
C GLY A 244 14.23 6.40 -11.40
N LEU A 245 15.56 6.29 -11.46
CA LEU A 245 16.35 6.64 -12.64
C LEU A 245 16.15 5.66 -13.80
N ALA A 246 15.87 4.39 -13.53
CA ALA A 246 15.59 3.39 -14.55
C ALA A 246 14.36 3.75 -15.41
N ARG A 247 13.43 4.55 -14.89
CA ARG A 247 12.28 5.03 -15.68
C ARG A 247 12.68 5.91 -16.87
N ALA A 248 13.79 6.64 -16.77
CA ALA A 248 14.32 7.44 -17.86
C ALA A 248 15.15 6.60 -18.88
N SER A 249 15.41 5.32 -18.58
CA SER A 249 16.27 4.44 -19.38
C SER A 249 15.51 3.23 -19.89
N GLY A 250 15.25 3.16 -21.20
CA GLY A 250 14.62 1.99 -21.82
C GLY A 250 15.41 0.69 -21.60
N THR A 251 16.73 0.76 -21.56
CA THR A 251 17.60 -0.40 -21.33
C THR A 251 17.43 -0.97 -19.92
N LEU A 252 17.38 -0.11 -18.90
CA LEU A 252 17.19 -0.56 -17.51
C LEU A 252 15.78 -1.11 -17.26
N GLN A 253 14.78 -0.66 -18.01
CA GLN A 253 13.42 -1.22 -17.95
C GLN A 253 13.33 -2.67 -18.41
N GLY A 254 14.32 -3.18 -19.16
CA GLY A 254 14.44 -4.59 -19.50
C GLY A 254 14.88 -5.51 -18.36
N ILE A 255 15.34 -4.95 -17.23
CA ILE A 255 15.75 -5.71 -16.04
C ILE A 255 14.52 -5.91 -15.15
N ALA A 256 14.12 -7.16 -14.88
CA ALA A 256 12.88 -7.50 -14.21
C ALA A 256 12.57 -6.62 -12.96
N PRO A 257 13.46 -6.48 -11.93
CA PRO A 257 13.14 -5.68 -10.76
C PRO A 257 13.06 -4.17 -11.01
N LEU A 258 13.43 -3.69 -12.19
CA LEU A 258 13.39 -2.28 -12.59
C LEU A 258 12.27 -1.99 -13.60
N SER A 259 11.59 -3.02 -14.11
CA SER A 259 10.52 -2.86 -15.08
C SER A 259 9.25 -2.28 -14.45
N ASN A 260 8.46 -1.56 -15.25
CA ASN A 260 7.17 -1.04 -14.79
C ASN A 260 6.17 -2.15 -14.42
N LEU A 261 6.31 -3.35 -15.01
CA LEU A 261 5.43 -4.49 -14.73
C LEU A 261 5.65 -5.05 -13.32
N THR A 262 6.91 -5.15 -12.89
CA THR A 262 7.27 -5.71 -11.57
C THR A 262 7.39 -4.65 -10.48
N ALA A 263 7.37 -3.35 -10.84
CA ALA A 263 7.51 -2.26 -9.88
C ALA A 263 6.54 -2.34 -8.69
N PRO A 264 5.24 -2.68 -8.84
CA PRO A 264 4.34 -2.85 -7.72
C PRO A 264 4.77 -3.97 -6.77
N TYR A 265 5.23 -5.10 -7.30
CA TYR A 265 5.72 -6.24 -6.52
C TYR A 265 6.98 -5.88 -5.72
N ILE A 266 7.94 -5.20 -6.36
CA ILE A 266 9.14 -4.70 -5.70
C ILE A 266 8.81 -3.67 -4.61
N GLY A 267 7.83 -2.80 -4.86
CA GLY A 267 7.33 -1.85 -3.86
C GLY A 267 6.82 -2.52 -2.58
N LEU A 268 6.14 -3.66 -2.69
CA LEU A 268 5.72 -4.46 -1.52
C LEU A 268 6.92 -4.99 -0.74
N TRP A 269 7.95 -5.49 -1.42
CA TRP A 269 9.17 -5.94 -0.76
C TRP A 269 9.92 -4.82 -0.04
N ILE A 270 9.94 -3.59 -0.61
CA ILE A 270 10.51 -2.40 0.06
C ILE A 270 9.73 -2.10 1.34
N ALA A 271 8.40 -2.09 1.29
CA ALA A 271 7.56 -1.86 2.46
C ALA A 271 7.79 -2.92 3.56
N ILE A 272 7.90 -4.19 3.18
CA ILE A 272 8.22 -5.28 4.12
C ILE A 272 9.62 -5.09 4.73
N ALA A 273 10.63 -4.77 3.91
CA ALA A 273 11.98 -4.55 4.39
C ALA A 273 12.05 -3.38 5.40
N HIS A 274 11.34 -2.28 5.12
CA HIS A 274 11.18 -1.16 6.05
C HIS A 274 10.53 -1.60 7.38
N CYS A 275 9.43 -2.34 7.32
CA CYS A 275 8.74 -2.84 8.51
C CYS A 275 9.63 -3.77 9.34
N VAL A 276 10.39 -4.66 8.69
CA VAL A 276 11.33 -5.57 9.35
C VAL A 276 12.44 -4.79 10.05
N GLN A 277 13.05 -3.80 9.39
CA GLN A 277 14.06 -2.92 10.00
C GLN A 277 13.52 -2.23 11.26
N TYR A 278 12.30 -1.71 11.17
CA TYR A 278 11.67 -1.03 12.29
C TYR A 278 11.41 -1.97 13.47
N LEU A 279 10.82 -3.13 13.21
CA LEU A 279 10.60 -4.15 14.25
C LEU A 279 11.90 -4.62 14.87
N TRP A 280 12.96 -4.72 14.09
CA TRP A 280 14.28 -5.08 14.54
C TRP A 280 14.82 -4.04 15.54
N VAL A 281 14.79 -2.74 15.23
CA VAL A 281 15.29 -1.69 16.13
C VAL A 281 14.39 -1.50 17.36
N THR A 282 13.07 -1.57 17.19
CA THR A 282 12.12 -1.40 18.30
C THR A 282 12.15 -2.57 19.28
N THR A 283 12.35 -3.79 18.78
CA THR A 283 12.56 -4.98 19.63
C THR A 283 13.84 -4.87 20.45
N TYR A 284 14.91 -4.33 19.85
CA TYR A 284 16.14 -4.04 20.59
C TYR A 284 15.89 -2.99 21.69
N TYR A 285 15.21 -1.91 21.35
CA TYR A 285 14.86 -0.85 22.29
C TYR A 285 14.03 -1.41 23.46
N ALA A 286 12.93 -2.11 23.15
CA ALA A 286 12.04 -2.68 24.15
C ALA A 286 12.71 -3.72 25.06
N ALA A 287 13.69 -4.47 24.55
CA ALA A 287 14.45 -5.45 25.34
C ALA A 287 15.42 -4.80 26.33
N ARG A 288 15.70 -3.50 26.21
CA ARG A 288 16.63 -2.75 27.08
C ARG A 288 15.96 -1.61 27.85
N ASP A 289 14.71 -1.35 27.60
CA ASP A 289 13.92 -0.45 28.43
C ASP A 289 13.69 -1.09 29.81
N GLU A 290 13.70 -0.32 30.87
CA GLU A 290 13.67 -0.81 32.26
C GLU A 290 12.43 -1.65 32.62
N ASN A 291 11.36 -1.48 31.86
CA ASN A 291 10.14 -2.31 31.97
C ASN A 291 10.21 -3.57 31.08
N HIS A 292 11.37 -4.19 30.97
CA HIS A 292 11.64 -5.33 30.10
C HIS A 292 10.49 -6.35 30.10
N VAL A 293 9.76 -6.35 29.01
CA VAL A 293 8.78 -7.38 28.68
C VAL A 293 9.48 -8.28 27.65
N GLY A 294 9.67 -9.55 27.91
CA GLY A 294 10.38 -10.44 26.99
C GLY A 294 9.98 -10.25 25.51
N ARG A 295 10.92 -10.46 24.59
CA ARG A 295 10.76 -10.15 23.14
C ARG A 295 9.46 -10.70 22.55
N THR A 296 9.11 -11.95 22.85
CA THR A 296 7.87 -12.58 22.36
C THR A 296 6.65 -11.81 22.83
N ARG A 297 6.59 -11.44 24.12
CA ARG A 297 5.47 -10.66 24.67
C ARG A 297 5.38 -9.27 24.04
N TYR A 298 6.51 -8.63 23.77
CA TYR A 298 6.55 -7.34 23.07
C TYR A 298 5.97 -7.46 21.64
N LEU A 299 6.46 -8.43 20.85
CA LEU A 299 5.99 -8.65 19.48
C LEU A 299 4.49 -9.06 19.44
N THR A 300 4.02 -9.88 20.39
CA THR A 300 2.60 -10.20 20.51
C THR A 300 1.77 -8.97 20.81
N LYS A 301 2.19 -8.12 21.76
CA LYS A 301 1.49 -6.85 22.03
C LYS A 301 1.50 -5.94 20.79
N ALA A 302 2.63 -5.83 20.09
CA ALA A 302 2.73 -5.04 18.88
C ALA A 302 1.80 -5.56 17.78
N LEU A 303 1.73 -6.89 17.57
CA LEU A 303 0.81 -7.51 16.62
C LEU A 303 -0.65 -7.19 16.98
N LEU A 304 -1.05 -7.36 18.23
CA LEU A 304 -2.43 -7.10 18.66
C LEU A 304 -2.79 -5.61 18.57
N ALA A 305 -1.87 -4.71 18.97
CA ALA A 305 -2.10 -3.27 18.87
C ALA A 305 -2.23 -2.81 17.41
N GLY A 306 -1.38 -3.32 16.53
CA GLY A 306 -1.47 -3.05 15.09
C GLY A 306 -2.74 -3.63 14.49
N SER A 307 -3.10 -4.86 14.82
CA SER A 307 -4.35 -5.48 14.35
C SER A 307 -5.59 -4.68 14.79
N ALA A 308 -5.60 -4.11 16.00
CA ALA A 308 -6.67 -3.23 16.44
C ALA A 308 -6.70 -1.92 15.62
N ALA A 309 -5.53 -1.30 15.37
CA ALA A 309 -5.43 -0.05 14.63
C ALA A 309 -5.95 -0.16 13.18
N TRP A 310 -5.73 -1.30 12.54
CA TRP A 310 -6.23 -1.59 11.20
C TRP A 310 -7.66 -2.12 11.21
N GLY A 311 -7.99 -3.02 12.15
CA GLY A 311 -9.25 -3.77 12.16
C GLY A 311 -10.43 -2.95 12.64
N VAL A 312 -10.25 -2.15 13.67
CA VAL A 312 -11.37 -1.37 14.23
C VAL A 312 -11.96 -0.42 13.18
N PRO A 313 -11.19 0.46 12.50
CA PRO A 313 -11.78 1.32 11.48
C PRO A 313 -12.30 0.52 10.27
N ALA A 314 -11.62 -0.55 9.86
CA ALA A 314 -12.09 -1.40 8.76
C ALA A 314 -13.43 -2.08 9.03
N LEU A 315 -13.70 -2.48 10.27
CA LEU A 315 -14.97 -3.07 10.68
C LEU A 315 -16.06 -2.00 10.87
N LEU A 316 -15.75 -0.93 11.60
CA LEU A 316 -16.74 0.12 11.89
C LEU A 316 -17.25 0.82 10.63
N PHE A 317 -16.38 1.02 9.63
CA PHE A 317 -16.71 1.70 8.39
C PHE A 317 -16.95 0.74 7.21
N SER A 318 -17.20 -0.55 7.49
CA SER A 318 -17.68 -1.49 6.48
C SER A 318 -19.13 -1.17 6.06
N PRO A 319 -19.55 -1.53 4.83
CA PRO A 319 -20.95 -1.43 4.41
C PRO A 319 -21.88 -2.17 5.39
N GLY A 320 -23.02 -1.58 5.66
CA GLY A 320 -23.98 -2.11 6.64
C GLY A 320 -23.75 -1.65 8.09
N LEU A 321 -22.63 -0.96 8.40
CA LEU A 321 -22.42 -0.25 9.67
C LEU A 321 -22.36 1.27 9.44
N LEU A 322 -21.18 1.89 9.59
CA LEU A 322 -21.02 3.34 9.41
C LEU A 322 -20.54 3.73 8.01
N GLY A 323 -20.04 2.79 7.22
CA GLY A 323 -19.45 3.06 5.92
C GLY A 323 -20.34 2.64 4.75
N ASN A 324 -19.92 3.08 3.57
CA ASN A 324 -20.56 2.77 2.28
C ASN A 324 -19.57 2.18 1.26
N VAL A 325 -18.28 2.17 1.58
CA VAL A 325 -17.23 1.65 0.68
C VAL A 325 -16.78 0.27 1.15
N PRO A 326 -16.92 -0.79 0.32
CA PRO A 326 -16.46 -2.12 0.65
C PRO A 326 -14.95 -2.19 0.90
N TYR A 327 -14.53 -3.16 1.72
CA TYR A 327 -13.14 -3.33 2.11
C TYR A 327 -12.19 -3.36 0.90
N ASN A 328 -12.52 -4.16 -0.11
CA ASN A 328 -11.69 -4.35 -1.31
C ASN A 328 -11.88 -3.26 -2.39
N MET A 329 -12.83 -2.34 -2.19
CA MET A 329 -13.15 -1.28 -3.15
C MET A 329 -12.57 0.08 -2.74
N GLY A 330 -11.89 0.16 -1.60
CA GLY A 330 -11.21 1.38 -1.18
C GLY A 330 -11.10 1.58 0.32
N LEU A 331 -11.96 0.98 1.15
CA LEU A 331 -11.88 1.13 2.62
C LEU A 331 -10.50 0.71 3.15
N PHE A 332 -9.95 -0.42 2.67
CA PHE A 332 -8.61 -0.86 3.05
C PHE A 332 -7.54 0.21 2.74
N MET A 333 -7.64 0.86 1.57
CA MET A 333 -6.70 1.91 1.16
C MET A 333 -6.77 3.13 2.08
N MET A 334 -7.99 3.53 2.49
CA MET A 334 -8.18 4.66 3.41
C MET A 334 -7.66 4.35 4.80
N VAL A 335 -7.91 3.15 5.31
CA VAL A 335 -7.35 2.68 6.58
C VAL A 335 -5.81 2.65 6.47
N ALA A 336 -5.26 2.08 5.40
CA ALA A 336 -3.83 2.03 5.15
C ALA A 336 -3.20 3.43 5.13
N ALA A 337 -3.77 4.36 4.36
CA ALA A 337 -3.28 5.72 4.28
C ALA A 337 -3.28 6.40 5.66
N THR A 338 -4.37 6.27 6.41
CA THR A 338 -4.51 6.93 7.71
C THR A 338 -3.58 6.35 8.77
N VAL A 339 -3.51 5.02 8.88
CA VAL A 339 -2.61 4.33 9.85
C VAL A 339 -1.15 4.64 9.54
N ASN A 340 -0.75 4.62 8.26
CA ASN A 340 0.61 4.94 7.87
C ASN A 340 0.96 6.40 8.12
N LEU A 341 0.11 7.35 7.72
CA LEU A 341 0.37 8.78 7.96
C LEU A 341 0.45 9.10 9.46
N HIS A 342 -0.41 8.50 10.28
CA HIS A 342 -0.33 8.59 11.74
C HIS A 342 1.02 8.06 12.26
N HIS A 343 1.44 6.89 11.80
CA HIS A 343 2.73 6.29 12.12
C HIS A 343 3.90 7.20 11.71
N PHE A 344 3.93 7.73 10.47
CA PHE A 344 5.00 8.61 10.00
C PHE A 344 5.16 9.86 10.85
N ILE A 345 4.04 10.45 11.25
CA ILE A 345 4.03 11.65 12.10
C ILE A 345 4.55 11.32 13.49
N LEU A 346 4.09 10.23 14.10
CA LEU A 346 4.54 9.80 15.41
C LEU A 346 6.03 9.46 15.40
N ASP A 347 6.50 8.69 14.44
CA ASP A 347 7.91 8.31 14.31
C ASP A 347 8.81 9.53 14.13
N GLY A 348 8.40 10.50 13.33
CA GLY A 348 9.10 11.78 13.20
C GLY A 348 9.22 12.55 14.53
N ALA A 349 8.30 12.33 15.47
CA ALA A 349 8.34 12.94 16.80
C ALA A 349 9.21 12.16 17.79
N ILE A 350 9.12 10.80 17.80
CA ILE A 350 9.66 9.97 18.88
C ILE A 350 11.07 9.41 18.63
N TRP A 351 11.49 9.22 17.36
CA TRP A 351 12.77 8.60 17.01
C TRP A 351 13.87 9.64 16.75
N LYS A 352 14.13 10.52 17.71
CA LYS A 352 15.20 11.53 17.60
C LYS A 352 16.42 11.12 18.41
N LEU A 353 17.55 10.75 17.78
CA LEU A 353 18.80 10.40 18.44
C LEU A 353 19.41 11.52 19.32
N ARG A 354 18.81 12.72 19.31
CA ARG A 354 19.12 13.80 20.26
C ARG A 354 18.37 13.67 21.60
N ASP A 355 17.34 12.81 21.67
CA ASP A 355 16.68 12.45 22.91
C ASP A 355 17.67 11.67 23.79
N PRO A 356 17.99 12.13 25.03
CA PRO A 356 19.01 11.51 25.88
C PRO A 356 18.69 10.04 26.19
N ARG A 357 17.41 9.70 26.40
CA ARG A 357 16.97 8.34 26.72
C ARG A 357 17.15 7.40 25.52
N LEU A 358 16.73 7.87 24.35
CA LEU A 358 16.88 7.10 23.11
C LEU A 358 18.37 6.89 22.79
N ALA A 359 19.17 7.97 22.87
CA ALA A 359 20.61 7.93 22.66
C ALA A 359 21.29 6.95 23.62
N LYS A 360 20.92 6.96 24.89
CA LYS A 360 21.45 6.07 25.91
C LYS A 360 21.21 4.59 25.58
N ILE A 361 19.98 4.21 25.23
CA ILE A 361 19.64 2.83 24.90
C ILE A 361 20.26 2.40 23.57
N LEU A 362 20.16 3.23 22.53
CA LEU A 362 20.64 2.87 21.19
C LEU A 362 22.14 3.05 21.00
N LEU A 363 22.76 4.08 21.62
CA LEU A 363 24.20 4.39 21.50
C LEU A 363 25.03 3.86 22.68
N ARG A 364 24.38 3.34 23.74
CA ARG A 364 25.04 2.83 24.96
C ARG A 364 25.90 3.88 25.72
N SER A 365 25.36 5.04 25.98
CA SER A 365 25.92 5.93 26.97
C SER A 365 25.66 5.34 28.38
N ASP A 366 26.68 5.31 29.24
CA ASP A 366 26.72 4.53 30.52
C ASP A 366 25.81 5.03 31.65
N ASP A 367 25.04 6.06 31.46
CA ASP A 367 24.23 6.59 32.54
C ASP A 367 22.97 5.74 32.81
N SER A 368 22.62 5.43 34.04
CA SER A 368 21.39 4.73 34.44
C SER A 368 20.13 5.56 34.12
N VAL A 369 19.15 5.00 33.42
CA VAL A 369 17.84 5.63 33.17
C VAL A 369 16.97 5.28 34.37
N GLY A 370 16.44 6.27 35.09
CA GLY A 370 15.59 6.03 36.25
C GLY A 370 14.25 5.34 35.88
N PRO A 371 13.64 4.61 36.83
CA PRO A 371 12.43 3.82 36.55
C PRO A 371 11.27 4.70 36.06
N ARG A 372 10.54 4.19 35.06
CA ARG A 372 9.26 4.80 34.65
C ARG A 372 8.24 4.66 35.76
N LEU A 373 7.89 5.77 36.37
CA LEU A 373 6.73 5.85 37.25
C LEU A 373 5.46 5.84 36.40
N ASP A 374 4.92 4.69 36.05
CA ASP A 374 3.49 4.59 35.79
C ASP A 374 2.87 3.20 35.60
N ARG A 375 1.80 2.97 36.34
CA ARG A 375 0.90 1.83 36.19
C ARG A 375 -0.57 2.24 36.35
N GLY A 376 -0.95 3.40 35.86
CA GLY A 376 -2.31 3.92 35.99
C GLY A 376 -3.14 3.86 34.72
N GLY A 377 -3.70 2.72 34.38
CA GLY A 377 -4.81 2.57 33.44
C GLY A 377 -5.93 1.78 34.10
N SER A 378 -7.19 2.08 33.79
CA SER A 378 -8.36 1.32 34.27
C SER A 378 -8.14 -0.17 34.05
N SER A 379 -8.36 -1.00 35.07
CA SER A 379 -8.14 -2.44 35.02
C SER A 379 -8.97 -3.15 33.94
N PHE A 380 -10.09 -2.55 33.52
CA PHE A 380 -11.00 -3.09 32.51
C PHE A 380 -10.64 -2.70 31.06
N VAL A 381 -10.15 -1.49 30.81
CA VAL A 381 -9.84 -1.00 29.44
C VAL A 381 -8.71 -1.79 28.78
N ARG A 382 -7.70 -2.18 29.55
CA ARG A 382 -6.56 -2.94 29.02
C ARG A 382 -6.95 -4.33 28.46
N PRO A 383 -7.64 -5.22 29.20
CA PRO A 383 -8.05 -6.51 28.65
C PRO A 383 -8.99 -6.37 27.46
N LEU A 384 -9.91 -5.39 27.47
CA LEU A 384 -10.80 -5.11 26.34
C LEU A 384 -10.00 -4.72 25.10
N PHE A 385 -9.00 -3.84 25.20
CA PHE A 385 -8.14 -3.44 24.09
C PHE A 385 -7.41 -4.65 23.46
N TRP A 386 -6.83 -5.53 24.31
CA TRP A 386 -6.13 -6.72 23.83
C TRP A 386 -7.07 -7.76 23.21
N ALA A 387 -8.27 -7.92 23.79
CA ALA A 387 -9.32 -8.76 23.22
C ALA A 387 -9.77 -8.24 21.85
N THR A 388 -9.97 -6.94 21.69
CA THR A 388 -10.28 -6.30 20.40
C THR A 388 -9.18 -6.56 19.38
N GLY A 389 -7.92 -6.38 19.76
CA GLY A 389 -6.78 -6.67 18.88
C GLY A 389 -6.73 -8.14 18.43
N PHE A 390 -7.02 -9.06 19.34
CA PHE A 390 -7.10 -10.48 19.02
C PHE A 390 -8.26 -10.79 18.06
N VAL A 391 -9.45 -10.26 18.31
CA VAL A 391 -10.61 -10.42 17.43
C VAL A 391 -10.31 -9.86 16.04
N CYS A 392 -9.74 -8.66 15.93
CA CYS A 392 -9.33 -8.07 14.66
C CYS A 392 -8.30 -8.95 13.94
N LEU A 393 -7.30 -9.49 14.64
CA LEU A 393 -6.32 -10.41 14.07
C LEU A 393 -6.97 -11.65 13.47
N VAL A 394 -7.90 -12.28 14.21
CA VAL A 394 -8.64 -13.47 13.74
C VAL A 394 -9.47 -13.13 12.50
N ILE A 395 -10.16 -11.99 12.50
CA ILE A 395 -10.97 -11.55 11.36
C ILE A 395 -10.08 -11.33 10.12
N PHE A 396 -8.91 -10.74 10.27
CA PHE A 396 -7.97 -10.58 9.15
C PHE A 396 -7.48 -11.92 8.61
N VAL A 397 -7.02 -12.80 9.49
CA VAL A 397 -6.53 -14.14 9.08
C VAL A 397 -7.63 -14.92 8.38
N VAL A 398 -8.83 -14.98 8.96
CA VAL A 398 -9.97 -15.69 8.35
C VAL A 398 -10.36 -15.06 7.02
N GLY A 399 -10.44 -13.71 6.98
CA GLY A 399 -10.80 -12.99 5.76
C GLY A 399 -9.80 -13.19 4.63
N ASP A 400 -8.51 -13.16 4.92
CA ASP A 400 -7.46 -13.35 3.90
C ASP A 400 -7.39 -14.81 3.42
N LEU A 401 -7.56 -15.78 4.32
CA LEU A 401 -7.64 -17.19 3.96
C LEU A 401 -8.88 -17.49 3.10
N GLU A 402 -10.06 -16.95 3.45
CA GLU A 402 -11.27 -17.13 2.63
C GLU A 402 -11.14 -16.41 1.27
N ALA A 403 -10.54 -15.23 1.22
CA ALA A 403 -10.30 -14.54 -0.06
C ALA A 403 -9.36 -15.37 -0.96
N GLN A 404 -8.27 -15.91 -0.42
CA GLN A 404 -7.28 -16.64 -1.20
C GLN A 404 -7.75 -18.05 -1.57
N TYR A 405 -8.22 -18.84 -0.60
CA TYR A 405 -8.55 -20.25 -0.80
C TYR A 405 -10.04 -20.48 -1.11
N GLY A 406 -10.90 -19.65 -0.54
CA GLY A 406 -12.34 -19.75 -0.71
C GLY A 406 -12.87 -19.08 -1.97
N VAL A 407 -12.20 -18.04 -2.45
CA VAL A 407 -12.62 -17.28 -3.63
C VAL A 407 -11.65 -17.49 -4.78
N THR A 408 -10.40 -17.04 -4.67
CA THR A 408 -9.45 -17.04 -5.81
C THR A 408 -9.20 -18.45 -6.34
N ARG A 409 -8.72 -19.38 -5.49
CA ARG A 409 -8.44 -20.76 -5.93
C ARG A 409 -9.69 -21.57 -6.28
N ALA A 410 -10.82 -21.28 -5.63
CA ALA A 410 -12.08 -21.91 -6.00
C ALA A 410 -12.59 -21.39 -7.35
N GLY A 411 -12.38 -20.10 -7.64
CA GLY A 411 -12.68 -19.49 -8.94
C GLY A 411 -11.89 -20.10 -10.09
N GLU A 412 -10.59 -20.33 -9.90
CA GLU A 412 -9.73 -21.03 -10.87
C GLU A 412 -10.22 -22.44 -11.19
N ARG A 413 -10.87 -23.11 -10.23
CA ARG A 413 -11.45 -24.45 -10.37
C ARG A 413 -12.91 -24.47 -10.81
N GLY A 414 -13.56 -23.31 -10.89
CA GLY A 414 -14.98 -23.20 -11.17
C GLY A 414 -15.91 -23.71 -10.05
N ASP A 415 -15.42 -23.80 -8.81
CA ASP A 415 -16.17 -24.30 -7.66
C ASP A 415 -17.08 -23.22 -7.07
N ALA A 416 -18.25 -23.05 -7.69
CA ALA A 416 -19.24 -22.06 -7.31
C ALA A 416 -19.74 -22.26 -5.86
N ALA A 417 -19.91 -23.52 -5.40
CA ALA A 417 -20.38 -23.81 -4.04
C ALA A 417 -19.37 -23.34 -2.98
N ARG A 418 -18.07 -23.52 -3.25
CA ARG A 418 -17.00 -23.04 -2.36
C ARG A 418 -16.92 -21.52 -2.33
N ILE A 419 -17.06 -20.86 -3.48
CA ILE A 419 -17.09 -19.39 -3.58
C ILE A 419 -18.28 -18.85 -2.79
N GLU A 420 -19.48 -19.37 -2.98
CA GLU A 420 -20.67 -18.95 -2.24
C GLU A 420 -20.52 -19.09 -0.72
N LYS A 421 -19.93 -20.20 -0.26
CA LYS A 421 -19.63 -20.39 1.17
C LYS A 421 -18.63 -19.36 1.69
N ALA A 422 -17.60 -19.05 0.91
CA ALA A 422 -16.60 -18.02 1.25
C ALA A 422 -17.23 -16.62 1.27
N THR A 423 -18.05 -16.27 0.26
CA THR A 423 -18.77 -14.99 0.19
C THR A 423 -19.64 -14.78 1.44
N ARG A 424 -20.46 -15.78 1.82
CA ARG A 424 -21.25 -15.71 3.06
C ARG A 424 -20.42 -15.51 4.33
N ARG A 425 -19.23 -16.10 4.40
CA ARG A 425 -18.32 -15.92 5.55
C ARG A 425 -17.69 -14.52 5.55
N LEU A 426 -17.27 -14.04 4.38
CA LEU A 426 -16.71 -12.71 4.22
C LEU A 426 -17.73 -11.63 4.55
N ALA A 427 -18.98 -11.78 4.10
CA ALA A 427 -20.07 -10.85 4.45
C ALA A 427 -20.27 -10.75 5.98
N ARG A 428 -20.24 -11.86 6.71
CA ARG A 428 -20.41 -11.87 8.18
C ARG A 428 -19.31 -11.11 8.95
N ILE A 429 -18.15 -10.93 8.36
CA ILE A 429 -17.01 -10.22 8.94
C ILE A 429 -16.79 -8.83 8.32
N GLY A 430 -17.80 -8.27 7.65
CA GLY A 430 -17.74 -6.94 7.04
C GLY A 430 -16.83 -6.84 5.81
N ARG A 431 -16.52 -7.97 5.16
CA ARG A 431 -15.68 -8.05 3.96
C ARG A 431 -16.47 -8.47 2.71
N ASP A 432 -17.75 -8.18 2.68
CA ASP A 432 -18.56 -8.35 1.48
C ASP A 432 -18.08 -7.42 0.36
N SER A 433 -18.28 -7.86 -0.88
CA SER A 433 -17.76 -7.12 -2.03
C SER A 433 -18.58 -7.42 -3.28
N PRO A 434 -18.89 -6.42 -4.10
CA PRO A 434 -19.56 -6.63 -5.37
C PRO A 434 -18.82 -7.60 -6.29
N LYS A 435 -17.49 -7.68 -6.19
CA LYS A 435 -16.69 -8.62 -6.99
C LYS A 435 -16.99 -10.09 -6.68
N LEU A 436 -17.35 -10.41 -5.42
CA LEU A 436 -17.69 -11.77 -5.00
C LEU A 436 -19.02 -12.21 -5.64
N HIS A 437 -20.04 -11.39 -5.51
CA HIS A 437 -21.36 -11.62 -6.11
C HIS A 437 -21.31 -11.59 -7.64
N HIS A 438 -20.56 -10.66 -8.22
CA HIS A 438 -20.31 -10.60 -9.66
C HIS A 438 -19.68 -11.90 -10.20
N GLN A 439 -18.70 -12.47 -9.50
CA GLN A 439 -18.09 -13.74 -9.88
C GLN A 439 -19.10 -14.91 -9.80
N LEU A 440 -19.95 -14.93 -8.77
CA LEU A 440 -21.03 -15.93 -8.65
C LEU A 440 -22.06 -15.77 -9.76
N ALA A 441 -22.42 -14.54 -10.12
CA ALA A 441 -23.32 -14.25 -11.22
C ALA A 441 -22.78 -14.78 -12.56
N LEU A 442 -21.52 -14.51 -12.87
CA LEU A 442 -20.87 -15.01 -14.10
C LEU A 442 -20.80 -16.55 -14.14
N LEU A 443 -20.54 -17.21 -13.01
CA LEU A 443 -20.59 -18.66 -12.93
C LEU A 443 -21.99 -19.20 -13.17
N ALA A 444 -23.00 -18.62 -12.52
CA ALA A 444 -24.41 -19.01 -12.72
C ALA A 444 -24.85 -18.80 -14.19
N GLN A 445 -24.45 -17.68 -14.81
CA GLN A 445 -24.73 -17.40 -16.21
C GLN A 445 -24.08 -18.44 -17.15
N ARG A 446 -22.82 -18.81 -16.88
CA ARG A 446 -22.12 -19.85 -17.64
C ARG A 446 -22.83 -21.20 -17.52
N ASP A 447 -23.35 -21.53 -16.34
CA ASP A 447 -24.06 -22.79 -16.06
C ASP A 447 -25.53 -22.76 -16.56
N GLY A 448 -25.98 -21.63 -17.14
CA GLY A 448 -27.35 -21.43 -17.68
C GLY A 448 -28.41 -21.08 -16.64
N ASP A 449 -28.04 -20.90 -15.38
CA ASP A 449 -28.95 -20.46 -14.30
C ASP A 449 -29.08 -18.93 -14.29
N LEU A 450 -29.87 -18.42 -15.22
CA LEU A 450 -30.04 -16.97 -15.43
C LEU A 450 -30.81 -16.30 -14.27
N VAL A 451 -31.65 -17.04 -13.54
CA VAL A 451 -32.37 -16.51 -12.37
C VAL A 451 -31.38 -16.24 -11.23
N ARG A 452 -30.52 -17.21 -10.97
CA ARG A 452 -29.45 -17.05 -9.99
C ARG A 452 -28.45 -15.97 -10.41
N ALA A 453 -28.07 -15.90 -11.69
CA ALA A 453 -27.18 -14.87 -12.20
C ALA A 453 -27.75 -13.45 -11.96
N GLU A 454 -29.03 -13.24 -12.25
CA GLU A 454 -29.71 -11.96 -11.98
C GLU A 454 -29.71 -11.62 -10.48
N THR A 455 -30.02 -12.60 -9.65
CA THR A 455 -30.01 -12.44 -8.18
C THR A 455 -28.64 -11.99 -7.67
N GLU A 456 -27.57 -12.65 -8.13
CA GLU A 456 -26.21 -12.35 -7.71
C GLU A 456 -25.72 -11.00 -8.29
N PHE A 457 -26.08 -10.61 -9.53
CA PHE A 457 -25.78 -9.29 -10.04
C PHE A 457 -26.47 -8.19 -9.21
N LYS A 458 -27.74 -8.37 -8.85
CA LYS A 458 -28.47 -7.42 -8.00
C LYS A 458 -27.83 -7.35 -6.60
N ALA A 459 -27.47 -8.49 -6.01
CA ALA A 459 -26.76 -8.51 -4.73
C ALA A 459 -25.41 -7.77 -4.82
N ALA A 460 -24.67 -7.90 -5.92
CA ALA A 460 -23.47 -7.14 -6.14
C ALA A 460 -23.71 -5.62 -6.11
N LEU A 461 -24.78 -5.15 -6.75
CA LEU A 461 -25.18 -3.74 -6.80
C LEU A 461 -25.67 -3.22 -5.45
N GLU A 462 -26.34 -4.06 -4.65
CA GLU A 462 -26.74 -3.72 -3.28
C GLU A 462 -25.51 -3.50 -2.35
N VAL A 463 -24.42 -4.27 -2.55
CA VAL A 463 -23.19 -4.06 -1.79
C VAL A 463 -22.50 -2.78 -2.22
N TYR A 464 -22.34 -2.58 -3.51
CA TYR A 464 -21.72 -1.37 -4.08
C TYR A 464 -21.95 -1.31 -5.60
N GLU A 465 -22.47 -0.20 -6.08
CA GLU A 465 -22.69 -0.01 -7.51
C GLU A 465 -21.37 0.11 -8.28
N THR A 466 -21.22 -0.70 -9.31
CA THR A 466 -20.06 -0.66 -10.20
C THR A 466 -20.47 -0.73 -11.66
N LYS A 467 -19.78 0.04 -12.49
CA LYS A 467 -20.00 0.07 -13.94
C LYS A 467 -19.93 -1.30 -14.60
N ASN A 468 -19.04 -2.19 -14.10
CA ASN A 468 -18.86 -3.53 -14.67
C ASN A 468 -20.03 -4.46 -14.35
N VAL A 469 -20.59 -4.36 -13.15
CA VAL A 469 -21.78 -5.16 -12.76
C VAL A 469 -22.99 -4.72 -13.55
N TRP A 470 -23.23 -3.41 -13.64
CA TRP A 470 -24.31 -2.85 -14.46
C TRP A 470 -24.19 -3.25 -15.93
N HIS A 471 -22.97 -3.14 -16.52
CA HIS A 471 -22.73 -3.56 -17.90
C HIS A 471 -23.04 -5.05 -18.13
N ASN A 472 -22.58 -5.94 -17.24
CA ASN A 472 -22.79 -7.38 -17.41
C ASN A 472 -24.26 -7.77 -17.16
N LEU A 473 -24.93 -7.13 -16.22
CA LEU A 473 -26.37 -7.31 -16.02
C LEU A 473 -27.17 -6.87 -17.28
N GLY A 474 -26.82 -5.72 -17.85
CA GLY A 474 -27.40 -5.26 -19.11
C GLY A 474 -27.14 -6.22 -20.26
N THR A 475 -25.94 -6.77 -20.37
CA THR A 475 -25.60 -7.77 -21.40
C THR A 475 -26.40 -9.05 -21.21
N MET A 476 -26.62 -9.50 -19.98
CA MET A 476 -27.46 -10.63 -19.67
C MET A 476 -28.93 -10.37 -20.07
N TYR A 477 -29.49 -9.22 -19.71
CA TYR A 477 -30.86 -8.83 -20.13
C TYR A 477 -30.99 -8.74 -21.64
N LEU A 478 -30.01 -8.17 -22.34
CA LEU A 478 -29.96 -8.09 -23.79
C LEU A 478 -30.03 -9.49 -24.44
N SER A 479 -29.30 -10.46 -23.90
CA SER A 479 -29.34 -11.85 -24.37
C SER A 479 -30.69 -12.54 -24.15
N GLN A 480 -31.46 -12.09 -23.16
CA GLN A 480 -32.80 -12.56 -22.85
C GLN A 480 -33.90 -11.77 -23.60
N GLN A 481 -33.53 -10.83 -24.47
CA GLN A 481 -34.43 -9.93 -25.19
C GLN A 481 -35.26 -9.01 -24.26
N ARG A 482 -34.79 -8.79 -23.03
CA ARG A 482 -35.35 -7.86 -22.04
C ARG A 482 -34.76 -6.47 -22.29
N PHE A 483 -35.15 -5.84 -23.41
CA PHE A 483 -34.43 -4.68 -23.95
C PHE A 483 -34.57 -3.43 -23.09
N ASP A 484 -35.71 -3.18 -22.44
CA ASP A 484 -35.92 -2.04 -21.55
C ASP A 484 -34.99 -2.13 -20.33
N GLU A 485 -34.89 -3.31 -19.71
CA GLU A 485 -34.05 -3.55 -18.56
C GLU A 485 -32.54 -3.54 -18.94
N ALA A 486 -32.22 -4.00 -20.15
CA ALA A 486 -30.89 -3.92 -20.69
C ALA A 486 -30.46 -2.46 -20.89
N LEU A 487 -31.31 -1.64 -21.51
CA LEU A 487 -31.02 -0.22 -21.74
C LEU A 487 -30.82 0.52 -20.42
N HIS A 488 -31.73 0.32 -19.45
CA HIS A 488 -31.60 0.90 -18.11
C HIS A 488 -30.25 0.51 -17.46
N ALA A 489 -29.90 -0.76 -17.48
CA ALA A 489 -28.63 -1.22 -16.88
C ALA A 489 -27.39 -0.62 -17.58
N PHE A 490 -27.43 -0.44 -18.91
CA PHE A 490 -26.35 0.23 -19.62
C PHE A 490 -26.30 1.73 -19.32
N ASP A 491 -27.42 2.39 -19.14
CA ASP A 491 -27.46 3.81 -18.76
C ASP A 491 -26.88 4.03 -17.36
N GLU A 492 -27.18 3.17 -16.40
CA GLU A 492 -26.55 3.21 -15.08
C GLU A 492 -25.03 2.97 -15.16
N ALA A 493 -24.58 2.01 -15.98
CA ALA A 493 -23.15 1.81 -16.21
C ALA A 493 -22.47 3.05 -16.82
N LEU A 494 -23.15 3.74 -17.75
CA LEU A 494 -22.67 4.95 -18.42
C LEU A 494 -22.76 6.20 -17.53
N ALA A 495 -23.68 6.23 -16.57
CA ALA A 495 -23.73 7.27 -15.54
C ALA A 495 -22.51 7.20 -14.62
N LEU A 496 -22.05 5.97 -14.29
CA LEU A 496 -20.83 5.76 -13.52
C LEU A 496 -19.54 6.02 -14.33
N ASP A 497 -19.55 5.68 -15.62
CA ASP A 497 -18.42 5.94 -16.52
C ASP A 497 -18.88 6.20 -17.96
N PRO A 498 -18.96 7.46 -18.36
CA PRO A 498 -19.37 7.85 -19.72
C PRO A 498 -18.40 7.39 -20.83
N SER A 499 -17.18 6.95 -20.48
CA SER A 499 -16.14 6.55 -21.44
C SER A 499 -16.23 5.09 -21.91
N LEU A 500 -17.24 4.33 -21.48
CA LEU A 500 -17.41 2.93 -21.83
C LEU A 500 -17.96 2.75 -23.27
N ALA A 501 -17.07 2.76 -24.26
CA ALA A 501 -17.46 2.64 -25.67
C ALA A 501 -18.28 1.37 -25.96
N GLN A 502 -17.90 0.21 -25.39
CA GLN A 502 -18.60 -1.06 -25.58
C GLN A 502 -20.02 -1.03 -24.98
N THR A 503 -20.19 -0.43 -23.80
CA THR A 503 -21.50 -0.26 -23.17
C THR A 503 -22.42 0.57 -24.05
N ARG A 504 -21.93 1.66 -24.65
CA ARG A 504 -22.67 2.47 -25.61
C ARG A 504 -23.13 1.67 -26.85
N VAL A 505 -22.25 0.77 -27.34
CA VAL A 505 -22.61 -0.12 -28.45
C VAL A 505 -23.76 -1.08 -28.07
N HIS A 506 -23.70 -1.65 -26.87
CA HIS A 506 -24.77 -2.53 -26.37
C HIS A 506 -26.07 -1.75 -26.09
N ALA A 507 -25.99 -0.55 -25.51
CA ALA A 507 -27.13 0.34 -25.31
C ALA A 507 -27.80 0.70 -26.64
N SER A 508 -27.01 0.98 -27.70
CA SER A 508 -27.54 1.22 -29.03
C SER A 508 -28.31 0.01 -29.59
N THR A 509 -27.83 -1.20 -29.31
CA THR A 509 -28.50 -2.43 -29.73
C THR A 509 -29.84 -2.63 -29.02
N ALA A 510 -29.88 -2.39 -27.70
CA ALA A 510 -31.11 -2.43 -26.91
C ALA A 510 -32.11 -1.37 -27.40
N ALA A 511 -31.67 -0.12 -27.60
CA ALA A 511 -32.52 0.97 -28.11
C ALA A 511 -33.08 0.67 -29.50
N LEU A 512 -32.30 0.08 -30.41
CA LEU A 512 -32.79 -0.35 -31.72
C LEU A 512 -33.89 -1.41 -31.63
N SER A 513 -33.70 -2.38 -30.73
CA SER A 513 -34.71 -3.43 -30.51
C SER A 513 -36.03 -2.89 -29.95
N LEU A 514 -35.98 -1.75 -29.26
CA LEU A 514 -37.13 -0.99 -28.75
C LEU A 514 -37.69 -0.01 -29.79
N GLY A 515 -37.13 0.07 -31.00
CA GLY A 515 -37.56 1.02 -32.05
C GLY A 515 -37.05 2.46 -31.81
N GLN A 516 -36.20 2.69 -30.80
CA GLN A 516 -35.68 4.02 -30.41
C GLN A 516 -34.46 4.39 -31.26
N ARG A 517 -34.68 4.61 -32.58
CA ARG A 517 -33.59 4.79 -33.56
C ARG A 517 -32.70 6.00 -33.27
N GLU A 518 -33.27 7.12 -32.84
CA GLU A 518 -32.50 8.33 -32.53
C GLU A 518 -31.57 8.11 -31.35
N LEU A 519 -32.06 7.53 -30.25
CA LEU A 519 -31.27 7.19 -29.07
C LEU A 519 -30.13 6.22 -29.41
N ALA A 520 -30.42 5.20 -30.23
CA ALA A 520 -29.41 4.27 -30.70
C ALA A 520 -28.29 4.94 -31.49
N LEU A 521 -28.67 5.91 -32.35
CA LEU A 521 -27.72 6.70 -33.13
C LEU A 521 -26.82 7.57 -32.23
N ASP A 522 -27.42 8.18 -31.20
CA ASP A 522 -26.67 8.99 -30.22
C ASP A 522 -25.65 8.17 -29.45
N HIS A 523 -26.01 6.97 -28.99
CA HIS A 523 -25.06 6.04 -28.37
C HIS A 523 -23.92 5.63 -29.32
N LEU A 524 -24.22 5.32 -30.59
CA LEU A 524 -23.19 4.96 -31.58
C LEU A 524 -22.26 6.14 -31.90
N LYS A 525 -22.79 7.35 -32.06
CA LYS A 525 -21.99 8.55 -32.27
C LYS A 525 -21.07 8.82 -31.08
N ALA A 526 -21.58 8.65 -29.85
CA ALA A 526 -20.79 8.77 -28.65
C ALA A 526 -19.68 7.68 -28.54
N ALA A 527 -20.00 6.43 -28.91
CA ALA A 527 -19.01 5.35 -29.00
C ALA A 527 -17.93 5.64 -30.04
N ALA A 528 -18.30 6.17 -31.22
CA ALA A 528 -17.36 6.53 -32.27
C ALA A 528 -16.44 7.70 -31.91
N ARG A 529 -16.90 8.64 -31.04
CA ARG A 529 -16.01 9.67 -30.48
C ARG A 529 -14.94 9.08 -29.55
N LEU A 530 -15.29 8.03 -28.81
CA LEU A 530 -14.36 7.33 -27.92
C LEU A 530 -13.40 6.39 -28.67
N ALA A 531 -13.84 5.85 -29.84
CA ALA A 531 -13.08 4.96 -30.68
C ALA A 531 -13.05 5.46 -32.15
N PRO A 532 -12.37 6.58 -32.45
CA PRO A 532 -12.46 7.27 -33.76
C PRO A 532 -11.94 6.45 -34.94
N ASN A 533 -11.13 5.44 -34.69
CA ASN A 533 -10.57 4.57 -35.72
C ASN A 533 -11.41 3.30 -36.00
N ASP A 534 -12.50 3.09 -35.25
CA ASP A 534 -13.39 1.94 -35.46
C ASP A 534 -14.27 2.13 -36.69
N ARG A 535 -13.94 1.41 -37.76
CA ARG A 535 -14.66 1.43 -39.02
C ARG A 535 -16.06 0.78 -38.91
N GLY A 536 -16.24 -0.17 -38.00
CA GLY A 536 -17.49 -0.86 -37.76
C GLY A 536 -18.54 0.09 -37.19
N LEU A 537 -18.15 0.92 -36.21
CA LEU A 537 -19.05 1.92 -35.64
C LEU A 537 -19.51 2.94 -36.68
N ARG A 538 -18.61 3.44 -37.51
CA ARG A 538 -18.94 4.39 -38.59
C ARG A 538 -19.93 3.78 -39.61
N ARG A 539 -19.71 2.53 -40.01
CA ARG A 539 -20.60 1.83 -40.91
C ARG A 539 -22.01 1.69 -40.31
N ARG A 540 -22.14 1.29 -39.05
CA ARG A 540 -23.44 1.18 -38.35
C ARG A 540 -24.16 2.52 -38.23
N ILE A 541 -23.43 3.63 -38.01
CA ILE A 541 -24.02 4.98 -38.00
C ILE A 541 -24.63 5.31 -39.36
N VAL A 542 -23.92 5.04 -40.47
CA VAL A 542 -24.43 5.30 -41.83
C VAL A 542 -25.65 4.41 -42.16
N GLU A 543 -25.61 3.12 -41.80
CA GLU A 543 -26.73 2.19 -41.98
C GLU A 543 -28.01 2.66 -41.25
N LEU A 544 -27.83 3.37 -40.16
CA LEU A 544 -28.92 4.03 -39.41
C LEU A 544 -29.21 5.45 -39.92
N GLY A 545 -28.74 5.85 -41.10
CA GLY A 545 -29.02 7.17 -41.68
C GLY A 545 -28.38 8.35 -40.94
N GLY A 546 -27.38 8.09 -40.09
CA GLY A 546 -26.61 9.13 -39.42
C GLY A 546 -25.36 9.52 -40.19
N GLU A 547 -24.86 10.72 -39.93
CA GLU A 547 -23.52 11.13 -40.38
C GLU A 547 -22.47 10.74 -39.37
N PRO A 548 -21.42 9.98 -39.77
CA PRO A 548 -20.33 9.65 -38.88
C PRO A 548 -19.41 10.87 -38.66
N ASN A 549 -18.91 11.05 -37.43
CA ASN A 549 -17.93 12.08 -37.16
C ASN A 549 -16.68 11.91 -38.04
N PRO A 550 -16.05 13.00 -38.50
CA PRO A 550 -14.81 12.91 -39.27
C PRO A 550 -13.71 12.18 -38.49
N PRO A 551 -12.86 11.39 -39.18
CA PRO A 551 -11.79 10.67 -38.53
C PRO A 551 -10.80 11.64 -37.86
N GLY A 552 -10.46 11.42 -36.60
CA GLY A 552 -9.44 12.20 -35.87
C GLY A 552 -9.93 13.21 -34.84
N GLN A 553 -11.23 13.45 -34.68
CA GLN A 553 -11.74 14.26 -33.56
C GLN A 553 -11.99 13.38 -32.34
N ALA A 554 -10.94 13.23 -31.49
CA ALA A 554 -11.13 12.75 -30.13
C ALA A 554 -11.71 13.91 -29.27
N LEU A 555 -12.39 13.56 -28.17
CA LEU A 555 -12.81 14.54 -27.16
C LEU A 555 -11.59 15.29 -26.63
N PRO A 556 -11.71 16.63 -26.35
CA PRO A 556 -10.66 17.42 -25.76
C PRO A 556 -10.26 16.93 -24.35
#